data_ccc265e0b78deac885c83246af267410
#
_entry.id   ccc265e0b78deac885c83246af267410
#
_cell.length_a   1.000
_cell.length_b   1.000
_cell.length_c   1.000
_cell.angle_alpha   90.00
_cell.angle_beta   90.00
_cell.angle_gamma   90.00
#
_symmetry.space_group_name_H-M   'P 1'
#
loop_
_entity.id
_entity.type
_entity.pdbx_description
1 polymer ?
#
loop_
_entity_poly.entity_id
_entity_poly.type
_entity_poly.pdbx_seq_one_letter_code
_entity_poly.pdbx_strand_id
1 'polypeptide(L)'
;MKKVLRYLLMAVMALFVSLPCLSAEAASVALLPLINNVEGGDDVANQVFYKEALTTMKLQKGFVLMENDKINAAIEAASIGDEVPDKATLVKIAKEGNVDIVIALQIDELKDKPVFPTNDRMVELDMEGKAVAYNRLNGAFYKHEFASDKQIDETLTARWDWVHEEFARQVRIEIKRALKAKK
;
A
#
# COMPACT_ATOMS: atom_id res chain seq x y z
N MET A 1 -14.58 -24.54 -54.86
CA MET A 1 -13.51 -23.94 -54.05
C MET A 1 -13.93 -22.63 -53.35
N LYS A 2 -14.56 -21.64 -53.98
CA LYS A 2 -14.96 -20.36 -53.34
C LYS A 2 -15.95 -20.49 -52.18
N LYS A 3 -16.86 -21.47 -52.17
CA LYS A 3 -17.81 -21.68 -51.04
C LYS A 3 -17.14 -22.27 -49.80
N VAL A 4 -16.22 -23.21 -49.96
CA VAL A 4 -15.46 -23.83 -48.85
C VAL A 4 -14.58 -22.81 -48.16
N LEU A 5 -13.92 -21.91 -48.91
CA LEU A 5 -13.09 -20.85 -48.36
C LEU A 5 -13.92 -19.86 -47.56
N ARG A 6 -15.17 -19.53 -47.94
CA ARG A 6 -16.08 -18.66 -47.18
C ARG A 6 -16.48 -19.28 -45.84
N TYR A 7 -16.77 -20.56 -45.80
CA TYR A 7 -17.14 -21.27 -44.56
C TYR A 7 -15.95 -21.40 -43.62
N LEU A 8 -14.75 -21.61 -44.18
CA LEU A 8 -13.51 -21.64 -43.39
C LEU A 8 -13.22 -20.24 -42.77
N LEU A 9 -13.42 -19.18 -43.53
CA LEU A 9 -13.24 -17.80 -43.05
C LEU A 9 -14.25 -17.42 -41.95
N MET A 10 -15.52 -17.86 -42.08
CA MET A 10 -16.54 -17.64 -41.05
C MET A 10 -16.26 -18.46 -39.80
N ALA A 11 -15.75 -19.69 -39.91
CA ALA A 11 -15.38 -20.51 -38.77
C ALA A 11 -14.20 -19.91 -37.99
N VAL A 12 -13.21 -19.37 -38.68
CA VAL A 12 -12.06 -18.68 -38.06
C VAL A 12 -12.51 -17.38 -37.38
N MET A 13 -13.39 -16.60 -37.99
CA MET A 13 -13.96 -15.40 -37.35
C MET A 13 -14.81 -15.73 -36.11
N ALA A 14 -15.59 -16.81 -36.14
CA ALA A 14 -16.36 -17.26 -34.97
C ALA A 14 -15.45 -17.71 -33.81
N LEU A 15 -14.30 -18.30 -34.11
CA LEU A 15 -13.31 -18.67 -33.10
C LEU A 15 -12.66 -17.44 -32.41
N PHE A 16 -12.47 -16.34 -33.13
CA PHE A 16 -11.93 -15.10 -32.55
C PHE A 16 -12.94 -14.33 -31.69
N VAL A 17 -14.25 -14.49 -31.95
CA VAL A 17 -15.31 -13.82 -31.16
C VAL A 17 -15.59 -14.57 -29.85
N SER A 18 -15.22 -15.84 -29.76
CA SER A 18 -15.45 -16.69 -28.58
C SER A 18 -14.23 -16.74 -27.61
N LEU A 19 -13.18 -15.97 -27.86
CA LEU A 19 -12.17 -15.74 -26.82
C LEU A 19 -12.87 -14.93 -25.72
N PRO A 20 -13.12 -15.52 -24.52
CA PRO A 20 -13.57 -14.72 -23.42
C PRO A 20 -12.53 -13.62 -23.26
N CYS A 21 -12.94 -12.35 -23.30
CA CYS A 21 -12.14 -11.29 -22.72
C CYS A 21 -11.90 -11.73 -21.28
N LEU A 22 -10.74 -12.33 -21.03
CA LEU A 22 -10.19 -12.47 -19.70
C LEU A 22 -9.97 -11.03 -19.23
N SER A 23 -11.06 -10.41 -18.76
CA SER A 23 -10.91 -9.23 -17.91
C SER A 23 -10.04 -9.72 -16.77
N ALA A 24 -8.78 -9.30 -16.76
CA ALA A 24 -7.91 -9.58 -15.64
C ALA A 24 -8.63 -9.08 -14.40
N GLU A 25 -9.13 -10.03 -13.59
CA GLU A 25 -9.82 -9.70 -12.37
C GLU A 25 -8.89 -8.84 -11.52
N ALA A 26 -9.41 -7.75 -10.99
CA ALA A 26 -8.60 -6.85 -10.19
C ALA A 26 -8.11 -7.61 -8.95
N ALA A 27 -6.81 -7.54 -8.67
CA ALA A 27 -6.24 -8.20 -7.51
C ALA A 27 -6.81 -7.62 -6.21
N SER A 28 -7.27 -8.49 -5.34
CA SER A 28 -7.81 -8.12 -4.03
C SER A 28 -6.67 -7.75 -3.06
N VAL A 29 -6.84 -6.63 -2.35
CA VAL A 29 -5.84 -6.09 -1.43
C VAL A 29 -6.45 -5.91 -0.05
N ALA A 30 -5.81 -6.43 0.99
CA ALA A 30 -6.07 -6.10 2.38
C ALA A 30 -5.01 -5.14 2.89
N LEU A 31 -5.46 -4.07 3.53
CA LEU A 31 -4.61 -3.12 4.23
C LEU A 31 -4.77 -3.36 5.74
N LEU A 32 -3.68 -3.68 6.41
CA LEU A 32 -3.69 -3.82 7.86
C LEU A 32 -3.80 -2.44 8.53
N PRO A 33 -4.33 -2.36 9.75
CA PRO A 33 -4.26 -1.14 10.54
C PRO A 33 -2.84 -0.61 10.62
N LEU A 34 -2.67 0.71 10.61
CA LEU A 34 -1.36 1.34 10.81
C LEU A 34 -0.85 0.97 12.20
N ILE A 35 0.36 0.43 12.27
CA ILE A 35 1.08 0.25 13.52
C ILE A 35 1.72 1.61 13.84
N ASN A 36 1.15 2.31 14.81
CA ASN A 36 1.55 3.67 15.16
C ASN A 36 2.27 3.68 16.51
N ASN A 37 3.60 3.75 16.47
CA ASN A 37 4.49 3.80 17.64
C ASN A 37 4.94 5.23 17.95
N VAL A 38 4.34 6.25 17.32
CA VAL A 38 4.72 7.65 17.55
C VAL A 38 4.39 8.06 18.98
N GLU A 39 5.36 8.63 19.70
CA GLU A 39 5.15 9.16 21.03
C GLU A 39 4.05 10.23 21.05
N GLY A 40 3.13 10.11 22.00
CA GLY A 40 2.00 11.05 22.16
C GLY A 40 0.75 10.68 21.40
N GLY A 41 0.73 9.53 20.69
CA GLY A 41 -0.48 8.96 20.07
C GLY A 41 -1.09 9.90 19.03
N ASP A 42 -0.38 10.15 17.94
CA ASP A 42 -0.89 11.01 16.87
C ASP A 42 -1.99 10.32 16.07
N ASP A 43 -3.25 10.51 16.47
CA ASP A 43 -4.43 10.03 15.74
C ASP A 43 -4.49 10.57 14.30
N VAL A 44 -3.83 11.69 14.02
CA VAL A 44 -3.75 12.28 12.69
C VAL A 44 -2.93 11.39 11.75
N ALA A 45 -1.88 10.74 12.24
CA ALA A 45 -1.11 9.77 11.44
C ALA A 45 -2.00 8.64 10.91
N ASN A 46 -2.90 8.10 11.74
CA ASN A 46 -3.88 7.09 11.31
C ASN A 46 -4.81 7.64 10.21
N GLN A 47 -5.34 8.84 10.38
CA GLN A 47 -6.23 9.47 9.39
C GLN A 47 -5.51 9.74 8.07
N VAL A 48 -4.29 10.26 8.11
CA VAL A 48 -3.46 10.50 6.92
C VAL A 48 -3.18 9.18 6.22
N PHE A 49 -2.79 8.14 6.95
CA PHE A 49 -2.52 6.83 6.40
C PHE A 49 -3.72 6.26 5.63
N TYR A 50 -4.89 6.18 6.26
CA TYR A 50 -6.09 5.63 5.61
C TYR A 50 -6.51 6.44 4.39
N LYS A 51 -6.53 7.77 4.50
CA LYS A 51 -6.88 8.65 3.38
C LYS A 51 -5.96 8.46 2.18
N GLU A 52 -4.64 8.42 2.41
CA GLU A 52 -3.67 8.30 1.34
C GLU A 52 -3.59 6.89 0.76
N ALA A 53 -3.74 5.87 1.59
CA ALA A 53 -3.82 4.49 1.13
C ALA A 53 -5.04 4.27 0.22
N LEU A 54 -6.23 4.68 0.65
CA LEU A 54 -7.45 4.61 -0.16
C LEU A 54 -7.33 5.38 -1.47
N THR A 55 -6.79 6.61 -1.42
CA THR A 55 -6.60 7.45 -2.60
C THR A 55 -5.63 6.81 -3.57
N THR A 56 -4.51 6.29 -3.06
CA THR A 56 -3.49 5.61 -3.87
C THR A 56 -4.05 4.36 -4.53
N MET A 57 -4.81 3.55 -3.80
CA MET A 57 -5.45 2.34 -4.32
C MET A 57 -6.45 2.65 -5.43
N LYS A 58 -7.30 3.67 -5.26
CA LYS A 58 -8.26 4.11 -6.29
C LYS A 58 -7.57 4.57 -7.59
N LEU A 59 -6.37 5.11 -7.49
CA LEU A 59 -5.59 5.56 -8.64
C LEU A 59 -4.80 4.43 -9.34
N GLN A 60 -4.65 3.28 -8.68
CA GLN A 60 -3.95 2.12 -9.25
C GLN A 60 -4.96 1.16 -9.89
N LYS A 61 -5.00 1.15 -11.23
CA LYS A 61 -5.85 0.20 -11.97
C LYS A 61 -5.41 -1.24 -11.69
N GLY A 62 -6.38 -2.14 -11.58
CA GLY A 62 -6.14 -3.57 -11.40
C GLY A 62 -6.02 -4.01 -9.93
N PHE A 63 -6.36 -3.15 -8.97
CA PHE A 63 -6.41 -3.47 -7.54
C PHE A 63 -7.73 -3.02 -6.93
N VAL A 64 -8.24 -3.82 -6.00
CA VAL A 64 -9.47 -3.54 -5.24
C VAL A 64 -9.17 -3.75 -3.76
N LEU A 65 -9.40 -2.72 -2.96
CA LEU A 65 -9.34 -2.85 -1.50
C LEU A 65 -10.52 -3.69 -1.01
N MET A 66 -10.23 -4.70 -0.24
CA MET A 66 -11.20 -5.61 0.34
C MET A 66 -11.28 -5.40 1.85
N GLU A 67 -12.48 -5.11 2.31
CA GLU A 67 -12.82 -5.09 3.73
C GLU A 67 -14.00 -6.04 3.91
N ASN A 68 -13.78 -7.14 4.64
CA ASN A 68 -14.83 -8.09 4.95
C ASN A 68 -14.52 -8.84 6.26
N ASP A 69 -15.54 -9.48 6.81
CA ASP A 69 -15.44 -10.17 8.12
C ASP A 69 -14.36 -11.25 8.16
N LYS A 70 -14.07 -11.90 7.04
CA LYS A 70 -13.03 -12.95 6.97
C LYS A 70 -11.63 -12.34 7.07
N ILE A 71 -11.39 -11.20 6.43
CA ILE A 71 -10.12 -10.49 6.51
C ILE A 71 -9.93 -9.97 7.93
N ASN A 72 -10.95 -9.34 8.51
CA ASN A 72 -10.91 -8.82 9.87
C ASN A 72 -10.63 -9.94 10.87
N ALA A 73 -11.34 -11.07 10.76
CA ALA A 73 -11.09 -12.22 11.60
C ALA A 73 -9.67 -12.80 11.44
N ALA A 74 -9.12 -12.81 10.22
CA ALA A 74 -7.76 -13.28 9.96
C ALA A 74 -6.70 -12.31 10.55
N ILE A 75 -6.95 -11.01 10.52
CA ILE A 75 -6.10 -10.00 11.15
C ILE A 75 -6.12 -10.14 12.67
N GLU A 76 -7.29 -10.25 13.27
CA GLU A 76 -7.44 -10.47 14.71
C GLU A 76 -6.77 -11.76 15.19
N ALA A 77 -6.95 -12.86 14.45
CA ALA A 77 -6.32 -14.15 14.76
C ALA A 77 -4.79 -14.15 14.60
N ALA A 78 -4.25 -13.18 13.84
CA ALA A 78 -2.81 -13.00 13.69
C ALA A 78 -2.16 -12.31 14.91
N SER A 79 -2.96 -11.63 15.75
CA SER A 79 -2.49 -10.90 16.95
C SER A 79 -1.30 -10.00 16.67
N ILE A 80 -1.46 -9.09 15.69
CA ILE A 80 -0.42 -8.15 15.29
C ILE A 80 -0.11 -7.23 16.48
N GLY A 81 1.17 -7.21 16.89
CA GLY A 81 1.67 -6.33 17.95
C GLY A 81 2.17 -4.98 17.40
N ASP A 82 3.18 -4.44 18.07
CA ASP A 82 3.76 -3.12 17.75
C ASP A 82 4.80 -3.17 16.62
N GLU A 83 4.98 -4.30 15.96
CA GLU A 83 5.90 -4.49 14.86
C GLU A 83 5.18 -5.03 13.61
N VAL A 84 5.66 -4.64 12.43
CA VAL A 84 5.14 -5.19 11.18
C VAL A 84 5.25 -6.72 11.16
N PRO A 85 4.19 -7.42 10.72
CA PRO A 85 4.15 -8.87 10.71
C PRO A 85 5.21 -9.46 9.78
N ASP A 86 5.71 -10.62 10.14
CA ASP A 86 6.62 -11.38 9.31
C ASP A 86 5.92 -11.98 8.06
N LYS A 87 6.72 -12.55 7.16
CA LYS A 87 6.20 -13.18 5.94
C LYS A 87 5.19 -14.29 6.25
N ALA A 88 5.42 -15.10 7.28
CA ALA A 88 4.58 -16.26 7.59
C ALA A 88 3.18 -15.79 8.04
N THR A 89 3.13 -14.76 8.86
CA THR A 89 1.89 -14.12 9.32
C THR A 89 1.11 -13.50 8.16
N LEU A 90 1.78 -12.76 7.25
CA LEU A 90 1.13 -12.20 6.07
C LEU A 90 0.59 -13.29 5.13
N VAL A 91 1.32 -14.40 4.95
CA VAL A 91 0.85 -15.58 4.19
C VAL A 91 -0.41 -16.18 4.81
N LYS A 92 -0.45 -16.28 6.15
CA LYS A 92 -1.61 -16.78 6.87
C LYS A 92 -2.83 -15.87 6.65
N ILE A 93 -2.68 -14.57 6.85
CA ILE A 93 -3.74 -13.58 6.63
C ILE A 93 -4.25 -13.64 5.18
N ALA A 94 -3.35 -13.67 4.19
CA ALA A 94 -3.71 -13.74 2.78
C ALA A 94 -4.54 -14.99 2.44
N LYS A 95 -4.22 -16.14 3.05
CA LYS A 95 -4.92 -17.41 2.82
C LYS A 95 -6.27 -17.43 3.53
N GLU A 96 -6.33 -17.09 4.80
CA GLU A 96 -7.55 -17.13 5.62
C GLU A 96 -8.55 -16.06 5.20
N GLY A 97 -8.07 -14.85 4.90
CA GLY A 97 -8.89 -13.75 4.38
C GLY A 97 -9.26 -13.90 2.90
N ASN A 98 -8.68 -14.89 2.18
CA ASN A 98 -8.79 -15.09 0.75
C ASN A 98 -8.54 -13.81 -0.05
N VAL A 99 -7.40 -13.18 0.21
CA VAL A 99 -6.97 -11.94 -0.43
C VAL A 99 -5.65 -12.14 -1.14
N ASP A 100 -5.42 -11.40 -2.24
CA ASP A 100 -4.24 -11.59 -3.09
C ASP A 100 -3.01 -10.87 -2.55
N ILE A 101 -3.19 -9.67 -2.01
CA ILE A 101 -2.10 -8.85 -1.47
C ILE A 101 -2.47 -8.37 -0.08
N VAL A 102 -1.55 -8.52 0.87
CA VAL A 102 -1.66 -7.97 2.22
C VAL A 102 -0.55 -6.96 2.42
N ILE A 103 -0.89 -5.77 2.89
CA ILE A 103 0.05 -4.66 3.12
C ILE A 103 -0.07 -4.21 4.57
N ALA A 104 1.08 -4.02 5.23
CA ALA A 104 1.20 -3.42 6.55
C ALA A 104 2.21 -2.28 6.52
N LEU A 105 1.90 -1.21 7.24
CA LEU A 105 2.81 -0.11 7.52
C LEU A 105 2.95 0.10 9.03
N GLN A 106 4.13 0.50 9.44
CA GLN A 106 4.49 0.92 10.78
C GLN A 106 5.15 2.29 10.69
N ILE A 107 4.80 3.16 11.60
CA ILE A 107 5.47 4.43 11.83
C ILE A 107 6.03 4.44 13.23
N ASP A 108 7.34 4.60 13.34
CA ASP A 108 8.06 4.56 14.62
C ASP A 108 8.38 5.96 15.11
N GLU A 109 8.64 6.88 14.21
CA GLU A 109 8.92 8.27 14.50
C GLU A 109 8.26 9.19 13.49
N LEU A 110 7.60 10.23 13.98
CA LEU A 110 7.01 11.30 13.18
C LEU A 110 6.96 12.56 14.02
N LYS A 111 8.03 13.34 13.97
CA LYS A 111 8.15 14.59 14.70
C LYS A 111 8.97 15.60 13.91
N ASP A 112 8.85 16.82 14.30
CA ASP A 112 9.67 17.90 13.80
C ASP A 112 10.56 18.43 14.91
N LYS A 113 11.77 18.84 14.53
CA LYS A 113 12.76 19.41 15.43
C LYS A 113 13.39 20.66 14.82
N PRO A 114 13.73 21.68 15.63
CA PRO A 114 14.45 22.83 15.14
C PRO A 114 15.87 22.46 14.76
N VAL A 115 16.39 23.08 13.70
CA VAL A 115 17.78 22.89 13.23
C VAL A 115 18.69 23.89 13.93
N PHE A 116 19.32 23.50 15.07
CA PHE A 116 20.26 24.31 15.80
C PHE A 116 21.71 23.94 15.46
N PRO A 117 22.65 24.90 15.51
CA PRO A 117 22.53 26.34 15.81
C PRO A 117 22.42 27.22 14.56
N THR A 118 22.13 26.67 13.39
CA THR A 118 22.41 27.33 12.12
C THR A 118 21.31 28.25 11.61
N ASN A 119 20.04 27.98 11.97
CA ASN A 119 18.92 28.80 11.52
C ASN A 119 17.67 28.55 12.37
N ASP A 120 17.18 29.56 13.06
CA ASP A 120 15.97 29.51 13.91
C ASP A 120 14.66 29.31 13.12
N ARG A 121 14.70 29.43 11.79
CA ARG A 121 13.55 29.24 10.90
C ARG A 121 13.52 27.88 10.21
N MET A 122 14.59 27.11 10.33
CA MET A 122 14.66 25.78 9.72
C MET A 122 14.10 24.74 10.68
N VAL A 123 13.26 23.88 10.15
CA VAL A 123 12.71 22.73 10.85
C VAL A 123 13.07 21.47 10.08
N GLU A 124 13.50 20.46 10.79
CA GLU A 124 13.80 19.15 10.26
C GLU A 124 12.70 18.16 10.63
N LEU A 125 12.23 17.38 9.66
CA LEU A 125 11.36 16.26 9.88
C LEU A 125 12.17 15.02 10.23
N ASP A 126 11.87 14.45 11.38
CA ASP A 126 12.35 13.14 11.79
C ASP A 126 11.22 12.11 11.58
N MET A 127 11.38 11.27 10.58
CA MET A 127 10.37 10.26 10.25
C MET A 127 11.05 8.92 9.99
N GLU A 128 10.63 7.91 10.74
CA GLU A 128 11.09 6.53 10.56
C GLU A 128 9.91 5.56 10.56
N GLY A 129 10.04 4.49 9.77
CA GLY A 129 9.01 3.47 9.71
C GLY A 129 9.37 2.30 8.82
N LYS A 130 8.45 1.37 8.74
CA LYS A 130 8.60 0.11 7.99
C LYS A 130 7.35 -0.17 7.16
N ALA A 131 7.57 -0.77 5.99
CA ALA A 131 6.50 -1.26 5.14
C ALA A 131 6.77 -2.72 4.78
N VAL A 132 5.76 -3.57 4.89
CA VAL A 132 5.83 -4.96 4.44
C VAL A 132 4.61 -5.29 3.62
N ALA A 133 4.78 -6.20 2.64
CA ALA A 133 3.66 -6.76 1.91
C ALA A 133 3.94 -8.18 1.45
N TYR A 134 2.89 -8.95 1.31
CA TYR A 134 2.93 -10.25 0.67
C TYR A 134 1.94 -10.30 -0.48
N ASN A 135 2.42 -10.73 -1.65
CA ASN A 135 1.60 -10.94 -2.84
C ASN A 135 1.47 -12.44 -3.10
N ARG A 136 0.28 -12.98 -2.88
CA ARG A 136 -0.06 -14.39 -3.05
C ARG A 136 0.04 -14.84 -4.51
N LEU A 137 -0.25 -13.94 -5.47
CA LEU A 137 -0.30 -14.28 -6.90
C LEU A 137 1.08 -14.64 -7.46
N ASN A 138 2.15 -14.05 -6.93
CA ASN A 138 3.52 -14.30 -7.38
C ASN A 138 4.47 -14.77 -6.27
N GLY A 139 3.99 -14.89 -5.02
CA GLY A 139 4.77 -15.28 -3.85
C GLY A 139 5.82 -14.24 -3.42
N ALA A 140 5.73 -13.00 -3.92
CA ALA A 140 6.64 -11.94 -3.55
C ALA A 140 6.40 -11.48 -2.10
N PHE A 141 7.50 -11.22 -1.39
CA PHE A 141 7.49 -10.56 -0.11
C PHE A 141 8.28 -9.26 -0.24
N TYR A 142 7.64 -8.16 0.07
CA TYR A 142 8.21 -6.83 0.11
C TYR A 142 8.52 -6.45 1.54
N LYS A 143 9.70 -5.90 1.80
CA LYS A 143 10.08 -5.28 3.05
C LYS A 143 10.93 -4.05 2.74
N HIS A 144 10.60 -2.92 3.34
CA HIS A 144 11.33 -1.69 3.20
C HIS A 144 11.29 -0.91 4.51
N GLU A 145 12.44 -0.41 4.94
CA GLU A 145 12.59 0.53 6.05
C GLU A 145 12.80 1.91 5.43
N PHE A 146 12.05 2.89 5.88
CA PHE A 146 12.14 4.25 5.38
C PHE A 146 12.45 5.22 6.50
N ALA A 147 13.27 6.20 6.18
CA ALA A 147 13.57 7.32 7.04
C ALA A 147 13.56 8.62 6.24
N SER A 148 13.34 9.74 6.89
CA SER A 148 13.44 11.06 6.30
C SER A 148 13.90 12.07 7.35
N ASP A 149 14.89 12.86 6.98
CA ASP A 149 15.47 13.95 7.74
C ASP A 149 15.35 15.28 6.96
N LYS A 150 14.26 15.47 6.26
CA LYS A 150 14.04 16.65 5.42
C LYS A 150 13.95 17.93 6.22
N GLN A 151 14.48 19.00 5.66
CA GLN A 151 14.44 20.32 6.22
C GLN A 151 13.57 21.28 5.40
N ILE A 152 12.84 22.14 6.07
CA ILE A 152 12.08 23.22 5.45
C ILE A 152 12.23 24.53 6.23
N ASP A 153 11.96 25.65 5.56
CA ASP A 153 11.81 26.96 6.20
C ASP A 153 10.37 27.12 6.68
N GLU A 154 10.16 27.28 8.00
CA GLU A 154 8.85 27.47 8.61
C GLU A 154 8.06 28.66 8.04
N THR A 155 8.73 29.61 7.41
CA THR A 155 8.05 30.76 6.79
C THR A 155 7.32 30.40 5.49
N LEU A 156 7.62 29.24 4.91
CA LEU A 156 7.06 28.80 3.61
C LEU A 156 5.81 27.94 3.74
N THR A 157 5.64 27.26 4.86
CA THR A 157 4.48 26.42 5.12
C THR A 157 4.23 26.25 6.62
N ALA A 158 3.00 25.96 7.01
CA ALA A 158 2.68 25.60 8.39
C ALA A 158 3.37 24.25 8.72
N ARG A 159 4.08 24.24 9.86
CA ARG A 159 4.90 23.12 10.32
C ARG A 159 4.14 21.79 10.36
N TRP A 160 2.93 21.79 10.94
CA TRP A 160 2.08 20.60 11.00
C TRP A 160 1.63 20.11 9.63
N ASP A 161 1.20 21.02 8.76
CA ASP A 161 0.75 20.67 7.42
C ASP A 161 1.88 20.00 6.63
N TRP A 162 3.11 20.51 6.79
CA TRP A 162 4.27 19.92 6.14
C TRP A 162 4.61 18.51 6.64
N VAL A 163 4.60 18.27 7.95
CA VAL A 163 4.86 16.94 8.53
C VAL A 163 3.85 15.93 7.98
N HIS A 164 2.59 16.30 7.96
CA HIS A 164 1.52 15.43 7.45
C HIS A 164 1.61 15.21 5.93
N GLU A 165 1.99 16.22 5.17
CA GLU A 165 2.22 16.09 3.73
C GLU A 165 3.37 15.13 3.39
N GLU A 166 4.47 15.20 4.12
CA GLU A 166 5.61 14.29 3.91
C GLU A 166 5.25 12.85 4.31
N PHE A 167 4.54 12.66 5.40
CA PHE A 167 4.04 11.34 5.77
C PHE A 167 3.06 10.80 4.71
N ALA A 168 2.11 11.61 4.26
CA ALA A 168 1.20 11.27 3.18
C ALA A 168 1.94 10.87 1.89
N ARG A 169 3.00 11.60 1.56
CA ARG A 169 3.87 11.29 0.42
C ARG A 169 4.55 9.94 0.59
N GLN A 170 5.07 9.64 1.78
CA GLN A 170 5.72 8.36 2.06
C GLN A 170 4.73 7.20 1.99
N VAL A 171 3.55 7.34 2.58
CA VAL A 171 2.47 6.33 2.47
C VAL A 171 2.17 6.00 0.99
N ARG A 172 2.01 7.02 0.14
CA ARG A 172 1.78 6.82 -1.30
C ARG A 172 2.91 6.04 -1.98
N ILE A 173 4.15 6.32 -1.61
CA ILE A 173 5.33 5.64 -2.17
C ILE A 173 5.32 4.17 -1.76
N GLU A 174 5.14 3.89 -0.48
CA GLU A 174 5.22 2.53 0.06
C GLU A 174 4.07 1.65 -0.43
N ILE A 175 2.85 2.15 -0.47
CA ILE A 175 1.72 1.42 -1.07
C ILE A 175 1.99 1.10 -2.54
N LYS A 176 2.48 2.06 -3.33
CA LYS A 176 2.80 1.82 -4.76
C LYS A 176 3.91 0.78 -4.94
N ARG A 177 4.93 0.79 -4.09
CA ARG A 177 6.02 -0.20 -4.11
C ARG A 177 5.51 -1.59 -3.74
N ALA A 178 4.72 -1.68 -2.67
CA ALA A 178 4.11 -2.92 -2.21
C ALA A 178 3.23 -3.57 -3.29
N LEU A 179 2.36 -2.80 -3.95
CA LEU A 179 1.50 -3.28 -5.03
C LEU A 179 2.28 -3.77 -6.27
N LYS A 180 3.47 -3.22 -6.51
CA LYS A 180 4.33 -3.57 -7.66
C LYS A 180 5.39 -4.61 -7.33
N ALA A 181 5.48 -5.09 -6.10
CA ALA A 181 6.48 -6.05 -5.67
C ALA A 181 6.42 -7.32 -6.51
N LYS A 182 7.55 -7.68 -7.09
CA LYS A 182 7.75 -8.91 -7.89
C LYS A 182 8.83 -9.76 -7.21
N LYS A 183 8.75 -11.06 -7.46
CA LYS A 183 9.75 -12.03 -7.00
C LYS A 183 11.07 -11.87 -7.73
#